data_4ec2994debd544cfe8ceff73fc00f4c7
#
_entry.id   4ec2994debd544cfe8ceff73fc00f4c7
#
_cell.length_a   1.000
_cell.length_b   1.000
_cell.length_c   1.000
_cell.angle_alpha   90.00
_cell.angle_beta   90.00
_cell.angle_gamma   90.00
#
_symmetry.space_group_name_H-M   'P 1'
#
loop_
_entity.id
_entity.type
_entity.pdbx_description
1 polymer ?
#
loop_
_entity_poly.entity_id
_entity_poly.type
_entity_poly.pdbx_seq_one_letter_code
_entity_poly.pdbx_strand_id
1 'polypeptide(L)'
;MDAYREISKRFDHPLHLGVTHAGPKETGTIRSVVPLGTLLAGGIGDTIRISYANDPIYEVQDGLELLYVLGLRTRKGAELIACPTCGRIQVDLFTLVQDVNRKLKEQITLPIKVAVMGCVVNGPGECEGADVAIFAGDKRGIIYVQGEKVANVPEEKILDALLEQCAKFQEKVLRGEARLGEKVVDILPPDPIGEIGSGYAKIAAEKSPQGQTGVALPLAPR
;
A
#
# COMPACT_ATOMS: atom_id res chain seq x y z
N MET A 1 -14.88 -11.80 -20.53
CA MET A 1 -15.46 -11.74 -19.16
C MET A 1 -16.86 -12.33 -19.11
N ASP A 2 -17.71 -12.06 -20.09
CA ASP A 2 -19.12 -12.48 -20.04
C ASP A 2 -19.31 -13.99 -20.04
N ALA A 3 -18.47 -14.74 -20.78
CA ALA A 3 -18.49 -16.21 -20.74
C ALA A 3 -18.27 -16.74 -19.30
N TYR A 4 -17.31 -16.19 -18.54
CA TYR A 4 -17.08 -16.60 -17.16
C TYR A 4 -18.27 -16.26 -16.25
N ARG A 5 -18.90 -15.10 -16.45
CA ARG A 5 -20.10 -14.71 -15.71
C ARG A 5 -21.28 -15.65 -15.99
N GLU A 6 -21.44 -16.08 -17.24
CA GLU A 6 -22.49 -17.04 -17.60
C GLU A 6 -22.19 -18.45 -17.09
N ILE A 7 -20.94 -18.91 -17.17
CA ILE A 7 -20.54 -20.23 -16.68
C ILE A 7 -20.69 -20.29 -15.17
N SER A 8 -20.27 -19.26 -14.43
CA SER A 8 -20.39 -19.21 -12.96
C SER A 8 -21.82 -19.26 -12.45
N LYS A 9 -22.82 -18.83 -13.25
CA LYS A 9 -24.24 -18.95 -12.91
C LYS A 9 -24.83 -20.35 -13.18
N ARG A 10 -24.24 -21.09 -14.11
CA ARG A 10 -24.78 -22.36 -14.63
C ARG A 10 -24.14 -23.59 -14.03
N PHE A 11 -22.90 -23.46 -13.57
CA PHE A 11 -22.08 -24.58 -13.13
C PHE A 11 -21.38 -24.26 -11.83
N ASP A 12 -21.26 -25.26 -10.97
CA ASP A 12 -20.62 -25.17 -9.65
C ASP A 12 -19.17 -25.70 -9.68
N HIS A 13 -18.53 -25.64 -10.85
CA HIS A 13 -17.17 -26.09 -11.01
C HIS A 13 -16.15 -24.96 -10.75
N PRO A 14 -14.97 -25.28 -10.21
CA PRO A 14 -13.89 -24.31 -10.07
C PRO A 14 -13.50 -23.69 -11.43
N LEU A 15 -13.36 -22.37 -11.45
CA LEU A 15 -13.01 -21.60 -12.65
C LEU A 15 -11.57 -21.13 -12.60
N HIS A 16 -10.81 -21.55 -13.64
CA HIS A 16 -9.47 -21.06 -13.87
C HIS A 16 -9.50 -19.83 -14.76
N LEU A 17 -9.06 -18.68 -14.23
CA LEU A 17 -9.01 -17.42 -14.97
C LEU A 17 -7.63 -17.20 -15.56
N GLY A 18 -7.55 -16.85 -16.83
CA GLY A 18 -6.29 -16.54 -17.49
C GLY A 18 -6.50 -15.67 -18.72
N VAL A 19 -5.54 -14.79 -18.97
CA VAL A 19 -5.48 -13.99 -20.20
C VAL A 19 -4.42 -14.58 -21.13
N THR A 20 -4.81 -14.87 -22.36
CA THR A 20 -3.90 -15.32 -23.40
C THR A 20 -3.49 -14.11 -24.25
N HIS A 21 -2.25 -14.11 -24.77
CA HIS A 21 -1.70 -13.04 -25.60
C HIS A 21 -1.60 -11.68 -24.87
N ALA A 22 -1.20 -11.69 -23.60
CA ALA A 22 -1.05 -10.45 -22.84
C ALA A 22 0.09 -9.57 -23.38
N GLY A 23 1.13 -10.14 -23.98
CA GLY A 23 2.27 -9.43 -24.58
C GLY A 23 3.43 -9.20 -23.59
N PRO A 24 4.29 -8.19 -23.80
CA PRO A 24 5.36 -7.84 -22.88
C PRO A 24 4.80 -7.36 -21.54
N LYS A 25 5.63 -7.42 -20.49
CA LYS A 25 5.21 -7.16 -19.10
C LYS A 25 4.46 -5.83 -18.95
N GLU A 26 4.96 -4.75 -19.52
CA GLU A 26 4.43 -3.38 -19.34
C GLU A 26 2.96 -3.26 -19.77
N THR A 27 2.59 -3.84 -20.88
CA THR A 27 1.21 -3.87 -21.37
C THR A 27 0.43 -5.07 -20.87
N GLY A 28 1.12 -6.18 -20.68
CA GLY A 28 0.56 -7.45 -20.23
C GLY A 28 0.02 -7.36 -18.81
N THR A 29 0.66 -6.62 -17.90
CA THR A 29 0.17 -6.39 -16.56
C THR A 29 -1.23 -5.76 -16.58
N ILE A 30 -1.42 -4.67 -17.31
CA ILE A 30 -2.71 -3.99 -17.40
C ILE A 30 -3.77 -4.91 -18.03
N ARG A 31 -3.42 -5.59 -19.15
CA ARG A 31 -4.32 -6.51 -19.85
C ARG A 31 -4.75 -7.71 -18.99
N SER A 32 -3.91 -8.13 -18.05
CA SER A 32 -4.21 -9.23 -17.13
C SER A 32 -4.99 -8.75 -15.91
N VAL A 33 -4.52 -7.70 -15.26
CA VAL A 33 -5.09 -7.22 -13.98
C VAL A 33 -6.52 -6.72 -14.15
N VAL A 34 -6.84 -6.03 -15.23
CA VAL A 34 -8.20 -5.49 -15.46
C VAL A 34 -9.26 -6.60 -15.53
N PRO A 35 -9.18 -7.59 -16.42
CA PRO A 35 -10.20 -8.64 -16.52
C PRO A 35 -10.17 -9.60 -15.32
N LEU A 36 -9.00 -9.99 -14.82
CA LEU A 36 -8.88 -10.87 -13.66
C LEU A 36 -9.42 -10.18 -12.40
N GLY A 37 -9.01 -8.94 -12.15
CA GLY A 37 -9.46 -8.15 -11.01
C GLY A 37 -10.98 -7.92 -11.03
N THR A 38 -11.55 -7.64 -12.20
CA THR A 38 -13.00 -7.46 -12.36
C THR A 38 -13.79 -8.73 -12.03
N LEU A 39 -13.31 -9.90 -12.45
CA LEU A 39 -13.97 -11.17 -12.16
C LEU A 39 -13.81 -11.57 -10.69
N LEU A 40 -12.58 -11.49 -10.16
CA LEU A 40 -12.28 -11.81 -8.76
C LEU A 40 -13.02 -10.92 -7.78
N ALA A 41 -13.09 -9.60 -8.04
CA ALA A 41 -13.88 -8.67 -7.23
C ALA A 41 -15.38 -8.99 -7.24
N GLY A 42 -15.88 -9.62 -8.32
CA GLY A 42 -17.23 -10.14 -8.43
C GLY A 42 -17.42 -11.56 -7.85
N GLY A 43 -16.40 -12.12 -7.18
CA GLY A 43 -16.46 -13.46 -6.59
C GLY A 43 -16.36 -14.60 -7.62
N ILE A 44 -15.84 -14.33 -8.83
CA ILE A 44 -15.71 -15.31 -9.90
C ILE A 44 -14.23 -15.65 -10.09
N GLY A 45 -13.87 -16.93 -9.96
CA GLY A 45 -12.54 -17.47 -10.17
C GLY A 45 -11.94 -18.09 -8.92
N ASP A 46 -11.36 -19.27 -9.07
CA ASP A 46 -10.78 -20.07 -7.99
C ASP A 46 -9.26 -20.14 -8.13
N THR A 47 -8.76 -20.08 -9.35
CA THR A 47 -7.33 -20.03 -9.67
C THR A 47 -7.08 -19.00 -10.78
N ILE A 48 -5.88 -18.41 -10.78
CA ILE A 48 -5.50 -17.41 -11.79
C ILE A 48 -4.19 -17.79 -12.48
N ARG A 49 -4.06 -17.34 -13.73
CA ARG A 49 -2.82 -17.37 -14.48
C ARG A 49 -2.59 -15.99 -15.10
N ILE A 50 -1.39 -15.48 -14.86
CA ILE A 50 -0.83 -14.35 -15.60
C ILE A 50 0.26 -14.90 -16.53
N SER A 51 0.40 -14.36 -17.73
CA SER A 51 1.37 -14.83 -18.70
C SER A 51 1.92 -13.66 -19.52
N TYR A 52 3.25 -13.54 -19.53
CA TYR A 52 3.98 -12.47 -20.22
C TYR A 52 5.05 -13.04 -21.15
N ALA A 53 5.47 -12.22 -22.12
CA ALA A 53 6.73 -12.44 -22.83
C ALA A 53 7.88 -11.83 -22.00
N ASN A 54 8.16 -12.40 -20.82
CA ASN A 54 9.19 -11.96 -19.86
C ASN A 54 9.56 -13.12 -18.91
N ASP A 55 10.45 -12.86 -17.94
CA ASP A 55 10.78 -13.83 -16.89
C ASP A 55 9.52 -14.21 -16.09
N PRO A 56 9.24 -15.53 -15.94
CA PRO A 56 8.05 -16.03 -15.24
C PRO A 56 7.90 -15.53 -13.79
N ILE A 57 8.97 -15.11 -13.16
CA ILE A 57 8.92 -14.57 -11.78
C ILE A 57 7.98 -13.37 -11.68
N TYR A 58 7.91 -12.53 -12.72
CA TYR A 58 7.01 -11.37 -12.72
C TYR A 58 5.54 -11.76 -12.80
N GLU A 59 5.23 -12.89 -13.46
CA GLU A 59 3.85 -13.40 -13.52
C GLU A 59 3.32 -13.76 -12.14
N VAL A 60 4.18 -14.40 -11.32
CA VAL A 60 3.86 -14.76 -9.94
C VAL A 60 3.76 -13.51 -9.07
N GLN A 61 4.69 -12.58 -9.22
CA GLN A 61 4.70 -11.34 -8.44
C GLN A 61 3.44 -10.50 -8.70
N ASP A 62 3.09 -10.27 -9.95
CA ASP A 62 1.93 -9.46 -10.33
C ASP A 62 0.61 -10.18 -9.96
N GLY A 63 0.58 -11.52 -10.05
CA GLY A 63 -0.57 -12.32 -9.60
C GLY A 63 -0.78 -12.24 -8.09
N LEU A 64 0.28 -12.33 -7.30
CA LEU A 64 0.22 -12.15 -5.85
C LEU A 64 -0.19 -10.73 -5.46
N GLU A 65 0.36 -9.72 -6.14
CA GLU A 65 0.02 -8.32 -5.90
C GLU A 65 -1.46 -8.05 -6.17
N LEU A 66 -2.01 -8.57 -7.26
CA LEU A 66 -3.43 -8.49 -7.55
C LEU A 66 -4.29 -9.07 -6.42
N LEU A 67 -3.92 -10.26 -5.90
CA LEU A 67 -4.66 -10.89 -4.81
C LEU A 67 -4.54 -10.12 -3.49
N TYR A 68 -3.39 -9.50 -3.23
CA TYR A 68 -3.18 -8.65 -2.05
C TYR A 68 -4.02 -7.37 -2.12
N VAL A 69 -4.02 -6.68 -3.26
CA VAL A 69 -4.82 -5.46 -3.48
C VAL A 69 -6.33 -5.73 -3.35
N LEU A 70 -6.78 -6.90 -3.79
CA LEU A 70 -8.19 -7.32 -3.66
C LEU A 70 -8.55 -7.86 -2.26
N GLY A 71 -7.60 -7.97 -1.34
CA GLY A 71 -7.82 -8.55 -0.02
C GLY A 71 -8.13 -10.06 -0.02
N LEU A 72 -7.89 -10.73 -1.15
CA LEU A 72 -8.14 -12.18 -1.31
C LEU A 72 -7.01 -13.04 -0.73
N ARG A 73 -5.89 -12.41 -0.40
CA ARG A 73 -4.75 -13.09 0.20
C ARG A 73 -4.04 -12.16 1.19
N THR A 74 -3.60 -12.70 2.31
CA THR A 74 -2.76 -11.95 3.26
C THR A 74 -1.37 -11.74 2.68
N ARG A 75 -0.91 -10.49 2.66
CA ARG A 75 0.43 -10.10 2.19
C ARG A 75 1.51 -10.78 3.05
N LYS A 76 2.56 -11.24 2.39
CA LYS A 76 3.81 -11.67 3.03
C LYS A 76 4.87 -10.61 2.77
N GLY A 77 5.55 -10.20 3.83
CA GLY A 77 6.54 -9.12 3.77
C GLY A 77 5.90 -7.72 3.75
N ALA A 78 6.75 -6.71 3.85
CA ALA A 78 6.34 -5.32 3.97
C ALA A 78 5.54 -4.83 2.74
N GLU A 79 4.60 -3.93 3.01
CA GLU A 79 3.91 -3.13 2.00
C GLU A 79 4.52 -1.73 2.00
N LEU A 80 5.01 -1.28 0.84
CA LEU A 80 5.57 0.05 0.69
C LEU A 80 4.54 1.00 0.08
N ILE A 81 4.28 2.09 0.79
CA ILE A 81 3.47 3.22 0.34
C ILE A 81 4.43 4.38 0.06
N ALA A 82 4.32 5.01 -1.09
CA ALA A 82 5.11 6.19 -1.41
C ALA A 82 4.22 7.27 -2.00
N CYS A 83 4.48 8.54 -1.67
CA CYS A 83 3.77 9.63 -2.28
C CYS A 83 4.17 9.79 -3.76
N PRO A 84 3.28 10.31 -4.62
CA PRO A 84 3.64 10.65 -5.98
C PRO A 84 4.65 11.81 -5.99
N THR A 85 5.58 11.77 -6.94
CA THR A 85 6.55 12.84 -7.12
C THR A 85 5.83 14.12 -7.56
N CYS A 86 5.75 15.11 -6.67
CA CYS A 86 5.14 16.42 -6.95
C CYS A 86 6.20 17.53 -6.79
N GLY A 87 5.84 18.78 -7.10
CA GLY A 87 6.75 19.93 -6.97
C GLY A 87 7.17 20.29 -5.54
N ARG A 88 6.73 19.55 -4.52
CA ARG A 88 7.06 19.76 -3.11
C ARG A 88 8.15 18.83 -2.57
N ILE A 89 8.56 17.83 -3.35
CA ILE A 89 9.62 16.90 -2.91
C ILE A 89 10.93 17.66 -2.71
N GLN A 90 11.66 17.29 -1.68
CA GLN A 90 12.90 17.94 -1.27
C GLN A 90 14.09 16.97 -1.21
N VAL A 91 13.87 15.72 -1.62
CA VAL A 91 14.85 14.64 -1.64
C VAL A 91 14.75 13.86 -2.96
N ASP A 92 15.77 13.10 -3.31
CA ASP A 92 15.65 12.11 -4.40
C ASP A 92 14.74 10.94 -3.96
N LEU A 93 13.43 11.22 -4.01
CA LEU A 93 12.42 10.27 -3.59
C LEU A 93 12.44 9.00 -4.44
N PHE A 94 12.72 9.11 -5.73
CA PHE A 94 12.70 7.96 -6.63
C PHE A 94 13.75 6.92 -6.24
N THR A 95 15.00 7.34 -6.07
CA THR A 95 16.09 6.48 -5.63
C THR A 95 15.82 5.93 -4.22
N LEU A 96 15.37 6.78 -3.30
CA LEU A 96 15.04 6.37 -1.93
C LEU A 96 13.98 5.27 -1.89
N VAL A 97 12.87 5.43 -2.62
CA VAL A 97 11.79 4.45 -2.70
C VAL A 97 12.26 3.12 -3.26
N GLN A 98 13.10 3.14 -4.31
CA GLN A 98 13.66 1.91 -4.88
C GLN A 98 14.55 1.16 -3.89
N ASP A 99 15.44 1.86 -3.21
CA ASP A 99 16.34 1.27 -2.21
C ASP A 99 15.58 0.74 -1.01
N VAL A 100 14.62 1.50 -0.49
CA VAL A 100 13.72 1.05 0.59
C VAL A 100 12.97 -0.21 0.17
N ASN A 101 12.33 -0.23 -1.02
CA ASN A 101 11.57 -1.38 -1.50
C ASN A 101 12.44 -2.64 -1.62
N ARG A 102 13.66 -2.51 -2.15
CA ARG A 102 14.60 -3.60 -2.25
C ARG A 102 14.97 -4.16 -0.87
N LYS A 103 15.36 -3.29 0.05
CA LYS A 103 15.80 -3.67 1.40
C LYS A 103 14.68 -4.24 2.26
N LEU A 104 13.47 -3.68 2.18
CA LEU A 104 12.29 -4.22 2.87
C LEU A 104 12.00 -5.66 2.44
N LYS A 105 12.06 -5.97 1.14
CA LYS A 105 11.86 -7.32 0.63
C LYS A 105 12.90 -8.33 1.15
N GLU A 106 14.13 -7.87 1.40
CA GLU A 106 15.21 -8.71 1.94
C GLU A 106 15.09 -8.96 3.45
N GLN A 107 14.59 -7.98 4.21
CA GLN A 107 14.74 -7.95 5.67
C GLN A 107 13.44 -8.11 6.44
N ILE A 108 12.30 -7.72 5.85
CA ILE A 108 11.02 -7.70 6.54
C ILE A 108 10.11 -8.82 6.02
N THR A 109 9.70 -9.71 6.91
CA THR A 109 8.86 -10.87 6.59
C THR A 109 7.39 -10.67 6.97
N LEU A 110 7.11 -9.77 7.91
CA LEU A 110 5.75 -9.44 8.32
C LEU A 110 5.12 -8.39 7.38
N PRO A 111 3.79 -8.37 7.27
CA PRO A 111 3.07 -7.41 6.43
C PRO A 111 2.98 -6.01 7.07
N ILE A 112 4.14 -5.44 7.41
CA ILE A 112 4.27 -4.10 7.95
C ILE A 112 4.03 -3.10 6.82
N LYS A 113 3.17 -2.11 7.06
CA LYS A 113 2.94 -1.01 6.14
C LYS A 113 3.95 0.10 6.39
N VAL A 114 4.80 0.35 5.41
CA VAL A 114 5.87 1.37 5.48
C VAL A 114 5.57 2.48 4.50
N ALA A 115 5.50 3.73 4.97
CA ALA A 115 5.26 4.90 4.15
C ALA A 115 6.52 5.74 3.97
N VAL A 116 6.85 6.10 2.73
CA VAL A 116 7.95 7.00 2.39
C VAL A 116 7.41 8.24 1.70
N MET A 117 7.49 9.38 2.39
CA MET A 117 6.95 10.65 1.94
C MET A 117 8.06 11.66 1.70
N GLY A 118 8.08 12.28 0.51
CA GLY A 118 9.09 13.23 0.07
C GLY A 118 8.89 14.66 0.57
N CYS A 119 7.88 14.93 1.39
CA CYS A 119 7.68 16.21 2.06
C CYS A 119 6.88 16.06 3.35
N VAL A 120 6.98 17.06 4.22
CA VAL A 120 6.27 17.08 5.51
C VAL A 120 4.83 17.63 5.41
N VAL A 121 4.45 18.21 4.28
CA VAL A 121 3.16 18.93 4.16
C VAL A 121 2.00 17.96 3.94
N ASN A 122 2.08 17.11 2.94
CA ASN A 122 1.01 16.15 2.61
C ASN A 122 1.28 14.75 3.20
N GLY A 123 2.51 14.52 3.67
CA GLY A 123 2.91 13.22 4.20
C GLY A 123 1.94 12.65 5.23
N PRO A 124 1.50 13.42 6.24
CA PRO A 124 0.58 12.91 7.25
C PRO A 124 -0.72 12.34 6.69
N GLY A 125 -1.34 13.02 5.72
CA GLY A 125 -2.59 12.55 5.11
C GLY A 125 -2.41 11.40 4.11
N GLU A 126 -1.23 11.28 3.50
CA GLU A 126 -0.93 10.26 2.49
C GLU A 126 -0.35 8.96 3.08
N CYS A 127 0.03 8.97 4.36
CA CYS A 127 0.54 7.79 5.07
C CYS A 127 -0.49 7.12 5.97
N GLU A 128 -1.76 7.46 5.82
CA GLU A 128 -2.84 6.87 6.62
C GLU A 128 -2.80 5.33 6.56
N GLY A 129 -2.83 4.72 7.71
CA GLY A 129 -2.75 3.26 7.84
C GLY A 129 -1.34 2.68 7.84
N ALA A 130 -0.28 3.49 7.79
CA ALA A 130 1.09 2.99 7.89
C ALA A 130 1.50 2.69 9.34
N ASP A 131 2.18 1.56 9.54
CA ASP A 131 2.79 1.20 10.84
C ASP A 131 4.08 1.99 11.09
N VAL A 132 4.87 2.20 10.05
CA VAL A 132 6.10 2.98 10.07
C VAL A 132 6.07 3.99 8.93
N ALA A 133 6.36 5.25 9.21
CA ALA A 133 6.38 6.29 8.18
C ALA A 133 7.61 7.17 8.28
N ILE A 134 8.12 7.62 7.14
CA ILE A 134 9.14 8.66 7.08
C ILE A 134 8.65 9.84 6.27
N PHE A 135 8.88 11.03 6.79
CA PHE A 135 8.68 12.31 6.11
C PHE A 135 10.04 12.92 5.84
N ALA A 136 10.48 12.86 4.59
CA ALA A 136 11.75 13.41 4.16
C ALA A 136 11.56 14.86 3.68
N GLY A 137 12.49 15.74 4.06
CA GLY A 137 12.48 17.13 3.61
C GLY A 137 13.51 17.98 4.36
N ASP A 138 13.94 19.08 3.77
CA ASP A 138 14.94 20.01 4.32
C ASP A 138 16.20 19.28 4.83
N LYS A 139 16.75 18.37 3.99
CA LYS A 139 17.95 17.56 4.29
C LYS A 139 17.83 16.68 5.53
N ARG A 140 16.61 16.32 5.93
CA ARG A 140 16.32 15.51 7.10
C ARG A 140 15.18 14.52 6.82
N GLY A 141 15.08 13.49 7.65
CA GLY A 141 13.97 12.58 7.70
C GLY A 141 13.41 12.45 9.11
N ILE A 142 12.10 12.59 9.25
CA ILE A 142 11.40 12.37 10.53
C ILE A 142 10.70 11.02 10.43
N ILE A 143 11.02 10.11 11.35
CA ILE A 143 10.46 8.75 11.36
C ILE A 143 9.43 8.63 12.47
N TYR A 144 8.31 8.05 12.11
CA TYR A 144 7.20 7.73 13.01
C TYR A 144 6.97 6.22 13.02
N VAL A 145 6.67 5.69 14.18
CA VAL A 145 6.24 4.30 14.38
C VAL A 145 4.94 4.34 15.16
N GLN A 146 3.89 3.76 14.60
CA GLN A 146 2.55 3.76 15.20
C GLN A 146 2.07 5.16 15.67
N GLY A 147 2.29 6.17 14.85
CA GLY A 147 1.89 7.54 15.13
C GLY A 147 2.83 8.33 16.04
N GLU A 148 3.82 7.68 16.65
CA GLU A 148 4.78 8.34 17.55
C GLU A 148 6.07 8.69 16.82
N LYS A 149 6.56 9.93 16.97
CA LYS A 149 7.83 10.35 16.43
C LYS A 149 8.97 9.67 17.19
N VAL A 150 9.75 8.85 16.48
CA VAL A 150 10.84 8.06 17.09
C VAL A 150 12.24 8.55 16.72
N ALA A 151 12.39 9.21 15.56
CA ALA A 151 13.70 9.68 15.13
C ALA A 151 13.60 10.93 14.24
N ASN A 152 14.69 11.70 14.24
CA ASN A 152 14.95 12.79 13.30
C ASN A 152 16.39 12.67 12.85
N VAL A 153 16.60 12.34 11.59
CA VAL A 153 17.92 11.97 11.05
C VAL A 153 18.29 12.81 9.83
N PRO A 154 19.57 13.05 9.56
CA PRO A 154 20.01 13.67 8.33
C PRO A 154 19.69 12.80 7.11
N GLU A 155 19.60 13.40 5.93
CA GLU A 155 19.16 12.77 4.69
C GLU A 155 19.96 11.49 4.36
N GLU A 156 21.29 11.53 4.55
CA GLU A 156 22.17 10.39 4.25
C GLU A 156 21.91 9.16 5.13
N LYS A 157 21.23 9.33 6.27
CA LYS A 157 20.92 8.26 7.22
C LYS A 157 19.46 7.80 7.16
N ILE A 158 18.66 8.36 6.25
CA ILE A 158 17.23 8.06 6.14
C ILE A 158 17.00 6.57 5.92
N LEU A 159 17.66 5.98 4.93
CA LEU A 159 17.48 4.58 4.57
C LEU A 159 17.76 3.64 5.75
N ASP A 160 18.96 3.76 6.33
CA ASP A 160 19.40 2.89 7.41
C ASP A 160 18.52 3.04 8.65
N ALA A 161 18.19 4.27 9.03
CA ALA A 161 17.35 4.54 10.18
C ALA A 161 15.92 4.03 10.00
N LEU A 162 15.34 4.16 8.80
CA LEU A 162 14.02 3.62 8.49
C LEU A 162 14.01 2.10 8.61
N LEU A 163 14.97 1.42 8.00
CA LEU A 163 15.09 -0.03 8.06
C LEU A 163 15.29 -0.55 9.48
N GLU A 164 16.11 0.14 10.27
CA GLU A 164 16.30 -0.17 11.69
C GLU A 164 14.98 -0.09 12.47
N GLN A 165 14.17 0.96 12.24
CA GLN A 165 12.86 1.08 12.90
C GLN A 165 11.87 0.01 12.42
N CYS A 166 11.87 -0.34 11.14
CA CYS A 166 11.06 -1.43 10.62
C CYS A 166 11.45 -2.78 11.26
N ALA A 167 12.74 -3.06 11.40
CA ALA A 167 13.23 -4.28 12.05
C ALA A 167 12.85 -4.33 13.53
N LYS A 168 13.05 -3.24 14.26
CA LYS A 168 12.65 -3.13 15.69
C LYS A 168 11.13 -3.31 15.86
N PHE A 169 10.34 -2.73 14.97
CA PHE A 169 8.90 -2.89 15.01
C PHE A 169 8.48 -4.34 14.72
N GLN A 170 9.10 -4.98 13.71
CA GLN A 170 8.89 -6.40 13.43
C GLN A 170 9.18 -7.28 14.67
N GLU A 171 10.29 -7.03 15.36
CA GLU A 171 10.63 -7.77 16.59
C GLU A 171 9.58 -7.58 17.68
N LYS A 172 9.09 -6.34 17.90
CA LYS A 172 8.02 -6.08 18.87
C LYS A 172 6.74 -6.83 18.52
N VAL A 173 6.36 -6.86 17.23
CA VAL A 173 5.19 -7.62 16.79
C VAL A 173 5.39 -9.12 17.03
N LEU A 174 6.56 -9.66 16.71
CA LEU A 174 6.86 -11.09 16.95
C LEU A 174 6.86 -11.46 18.42
N ARG A 175 7.23 -10.54 19.33
CA ARG A 175 7.15 -10.72 20.79
C ARG A 175 5.76 -10.51 21.36
N GLY A 176 4.79 -10.03 20.55
CA GLY A 176 3.44 -9.69 21.00
C GLY A 176 3.34 -8.36 21.76
N GLU A 177 4.39 -7.53 21.70
CA GLU A 177 4.47 -6.21 22.34
C GLU A 177 3.80 -5.11 21.51
N ALA A 178 3.55 -5.38 20.23
CA ALA A 178 2.86 -4.48 19.30
C ALA A 178 2.00 -5.29 18.33
N ARG A 179 1.00 -4.65 17.73
CA ARG A 179 0.14 -5.25 16.70
C ARG A 179 0.19 -4.41 15.43
N LEU A 180 0.10 -5.09 14.28
CA LEU A 180 -0.01 -4.44 12.98
C LEU A 180 -1.32 -3.65 12.90
N GLY A 181 -1.27 -2.41 12.39
CA GLY A 181 -2.43 -1.57 12.18
C GLY A 181 -3.16 -1.10 13.45
N GLU A 182 -2.62 -1.33 14.65
CA GLU A 182 -3.28 -0.96 15.92
C GLU A 182 -3.29 0.55 16.14
N LYS A 183 -2.17 1.22 15.84
CA LYS A 183 -2.05 2.67 15.86
C LYS A 183 -1.43 3.09 14.53
N VAL A 184 -2.24 3.65 13.69
CA VAL A 184 -1.77 4.18 12.41
C VAL A 184 -1.20 5.58 12.60
N VAL A 185 -0.33 5.98 11.69
CA VAL A 185 0.21 7.33 11.66
C VAL A 185 -0.93 8.29 11.29
N ASP A 186 -1.58 8.84 12.29
CA ASP A 186 -2.57 9.92 12.15
C ASP A 186 -1.91 11.22 12.64
N ILE A 187 -1.14 11.84 11.76
CA ILE A 187 -0.44 13.07 12.07
C ILE A 187 -1.25 14.20 11.43
N LEU A 188 -1.90 14.98 12.26
CA LEU A 188 -2.46 16.24 11.80
C LEU A 188 -1.32 17.08 11.21
N PRO A 189 -1.49 17.64 10.00
CA PRO A 189 -0.50 18.55 9.44
C PRO A 189 -0.24 19.67 10.45
N PRO A 190 1.00 20.11 10.61
CA PRO A 190 1.29 21.29 11.43
C PRO A 190 0.38 22.42 10.94
N ASP A 191 -0.26 23.13 11.88
CA ASP A 191 -1.15 24.25 11.54
C ASP A 191 -0.47 25.12 10.48
N PRO A 192 -1.08 25.25 9.29
CA PRO A 192 -0.52 26.14 8.29
C PRO A 192 -0.53 27.55 8.87
N ILE A 193 0.65 28.11 8.99
CA ILE A 193 0.99 29.48 9.33
C ILE A 193 -0.26 30.39 9.40
N GLY A 194 -0.73 30.67 10.64
CA GLY A 194 -1.75 31.69 10.97
C GLY A 194 -3.14 31.41 10.37
N GLU A 195 -4.13 31.77 11.08
CA GLU A 195 -5.60 31.88 10.85
C GLU A 195 -6.32 31.09 9.70
N ILE A 196 -5.60 30.48 8.74
CA ILE A 196 -6.16 29.63 7.69
C ILE A 196 -6.53 28.22 8.21
N GLY A 197 -5.95 27.79 9.35
CA GLY A 197 -6.16 26.44 9.92
C GLY A 197 -7.56 26.18 10.46
N SER A 198 -8.30 27.22 10.86
CA SER A 198 -9.66 27.06 11.40
C SER A 198 -10.69 26.61 10.34
N GLY A 199 -10.42 26.84 9.06
CA GLY A 199 -11.30 26.46 7.97
C GLY A 199 -11.24 24.95 7.62
N TYR A 200 -10.06 24.37 7.65
CA TYR A 200 -9.88 22.93 7.33
C TYR A 200 -10.39 22.02 8.44
N ALA A 201 -10.15 22.38 9.71
CA ALA A 201 -10.68 21.63 10.84
C ALA A 201 -12.22 21.65 10.87
N LYS A 202 -12.85 22.76 10.50
CA LYS A 202 -14.31 22.85 10.37
C LYS A 202 -14.84 22.00 9.20
N ILE A 203 -14.18 22.01 8.05
CA ILE A 203 -14.59 21.20 6.89
C ILE A 203 -14.44 19.70 7.17
N ALA A 204 -13.41 19.28 7.88
CA ALA A 204 -13.23 17.89 8.30
C ALA A 204 -14.27 17.46 9.34
N ALA A 205 -14.60 18.33 10.29
CA ALA A 205 -15.63 18.06 11.31
C ALA A 205 -17.07 18.05 10.71
N GLU A 206 -17.34 18.88 9.71
CA GLU A 206 -18.64 18.94 9.05
C GLU A 206 -18.85 17.79 8.03
N LYS A 207 -17.75 17.17 7.53
CA LYS A 207 -17.80 16.03 6.59
C LYS A 207 -17.65 14.67 7.24
N SER A 208 -17.58 14.57 8.56
CA SER A 208 -17.64 13.30 9.27
C SER A 208 -19.09 13.03 9.71
N PRO A 209 -19.94 12.38 8.89
CA PRO A 209 -21.16 11.79 9.38
C PRO A 209 -20.73 10.62 10.25
N GLN A 210 -21.19 10.64 11.48
CA GLN A 210 -21.03 9.58 12.45
C GLN A 210 -21.18 8.18 11.80
N GLY A 211 -20.16 7.35 11.87
CA GLY A 211 -20.30 5.91 11.86
C GLY A 211 -20.61 5.25 10.52
N GLN A 212 -19.81 5.48 9.50
CA GLN A 212 -19.73 4.53 8.39
C GLN A 212 -18.30 4.04 8.22
N THR A 213 -18.00 2.99 8.95
CA THR A 213 -16.96 2.01 8.62
C THR A 213 -17.18 1.53 7.20
N GLY A 214 -16.10 1.57 6.42
CA GLY A 214 -15.88 0.88 5.16
C GLY A 214 -17.09 0.67 4.24
N VAL A 215 -17.06 1.28 3.07
CA VAL A 215 -17.97 0.91 1.99
C VAL A 215 -17.66 -0.53 1.59
N ALA A 216 -18.32 -1.48 2.22
CA ALA A 216 -18.45 -2.80 1.68
C ALA A 216 -19.30 -2.66 0.40
N LEU A 217 -18.68 -2.85 -0.75
CA LEU A 217 -19.43 -3.04 -1.99
C LEU A 217 -20.38 -4.20 -1.74
N PRO A 218 -21.70 -4.03 -1.97
CA PRO A 218 -22.64 -5.12 -1.77
C PRO A 218 -22.25 -6.26 -2.70
N LEU A 219 -21.88 -7.40 -2.11
CA LEU A 219 -21.76 -8.64 -2.85
C LEU A 219 -23.13 -8.92 -3.46
N ALA A 220 -23.19 -9.03 -4.79
CA ALA A 220 -24.38 -9.46 -5.47
C ALA A 220 -24.82 -10.82 -4.89
N PRO A 221 -26.09 -11.02 -4.57
CA PRO A 221 -26.58 -12.30 -4.07
C PRO A 221 -26.29 -13.38 -5.12
N ARG A 222 -25.84 -14.54 -4.65
CA ARG A 222 -25.60 -15.74 -5.47
C ARG A 222 -26.90 -16.23 -6.08
#